data_d510f0d87beaed311a4657350f416ffd
#
_entry.id   d510f0d87beaed311a4657350f416ffd
#
_cell.length_a   1.000
_cell.length_b   1.000
_cell.length_c   1.000
_cell.angle_alpha   90.00
_cell.angle_beta   90.00
_cell.angle_gamma   90.00
#
_symmetry.space_group_name_H-M   'P 1'
#
loop_
_entity.id
_entity.type
_entity.pdbx_description
1 polymer ?
#
loop_
_entity_poly.entity_id
_entity_poly.type
_entity_poly.pdbx_seq_one_letter_code
_entity_poly.pdbx_strand_id
1 'polypeptide(L)'
;MVGWKLVVLSILPCLRADTCKCVPGDAVCWPTETALNAFNASLPGKLIQNIPCATIQTNWNSSLFHAWFPTGYDYSYALNCDIPGGNTSSCSLGDSPYYAVNVTNANDISLALKFATQHNMRVAIKQTGHDFLGRSTGYASLEIWTHNLRQGLTFHDSYLSTSQCSPQEPEGMESTGAALWAGSAITIGGAYTWAEVYQFAHEQNAIVVGGTCTGVGAVGGYLQGGGHSASMRDFGIATDQVLEYTVVLANGNVVTVNACSNTDLFQALRGEAVAPMELSSTRPSKHSFLDAVATWYETTPMILEANLGGYAGWAAWDGDTLLAPKVRRLESAFGGFNRSVDDIQESMAPVVAKLAPLNSKGMNIMAEYIAFPDYFTYFHDVHANSMNVGQSIIMTSRFLRSTQLINSTALRQMVNVTAGLPGQNAFTVVGVNGGGAVALDVPNTTINPVWRQSLVNNLVARNWPDTAPYLEVKAAQDDITYVKGASLESLAPDTGTYINEANYKDPNYLVNFYGTTRPTLEAIKKNYDPNDLFYCVTCIGSNYWYQQANGPLCRKDS
;
A
#
# COMPACT_ATOMS: atom_id res chain seq x y z
N MET A 1 38.76 56.76 -37.20
CA MET A 1 38.97 55.74 -36.16
C MET A 1 37.62 55.14 -35.85
N VAL A 2 37.33 53.95 -36.37
CA VAL A 2 36.06 53.23 -36.19
C VAL A 2 36.33 52.14 -35.18
N GLY A 3 35.75 52.26 -33.97
CA GLY A 3 35.92 51.27 -32.91
C GLY A 3 34.94 50.12 -33.05
N TRP A 4 35.44 48.92 -33.26
CA TRP A 4 34.66 47.68 -33.23
C TRP A 4 34.45 47.26 -31.80
N LYS A 5 33.15 47.21 -31.34
CA LYS A 5 32.79 46.55 -30.09
C LYS A 5 32.56 45.07 -30.38
N LEU A 6 33.42 44.24 -29.83
CA LEU A 6 33.25 42.78 -29.80
C LEU A 6 32.12 42.48 -28.79
N VAL A 7 30.99 42.01 -29.32
CA VAL A 7 29.95 41.44 -28.47
C VAL A 7 30.30 39.96 -28.24
N VAL A 8 30.83 39.64 -27.08
CA VAL A 8 30.99 38.25 -26.65
C VAL A 8 29.64 37.79 -26.19
N LEU A 9 28.93 37.05 -27.05
CA LEU A 9 27.80 36.21 -26.58
C LEU A 9 28.41 35.07 -25.75
N SER A 10 28.36 35.18 -24.44
CA SER A 10 28.53 34.04 -23.54
C SER A 10 27.34 33.10 -23.75
N ILE A 11 27.58 32.04 -24.49
CA ILE A 11 26.69 30.88 -24.49
C ILE A 11 26.83 30.26 -23.09
N LEU A 12 25.93 30.61 -22.17
CA LEU A 12 25.75 29.87 -20.94
C LEU A 12 25.28 28.46 -21.35
N PRO A 13 26.03 27.41 -21.02
CA PRO A 13 25.51 26.07 -21.21
C PRO A 13 24.22 25.95 -20.38
N CYS A 14 23.24 25.36 -20.99
CA CYS A 14 21.95 25.10 -20.37
C CYS A 14 22.17 24.16 -19.16
N LEU A 15 22.27 24.72 -17.96
CA LEU A 15 22.44 24.01 -16.66
C LEU A 15 21.19 23.20 -16.25
N ARG A 16 20.32 22.83 -17.18
CA ARG A 16 19.10 22.08 -16.92
C ARG A 16 19.26 20.55 -16.87
N ALA A 17 20.37 19.99 -17.39
CA ALA A 17 20.51 18.54 -17.52
C ALA A 17 20.71 17.80 -16.17
N ASP A 18 21.21 18.48 -15.13
CA ASP A 18 21.60 17.83 -13.87
C ASP A 18 20.52 17.83 -12.80
N THR A 19 19.43 18.57 -12.96
CA THR A 19 18.38 18.72 -11.93
C THR A 19 17.15 17.88 -12.17
N CYS A 20 16.89 17.40 -13.39
CA CYS A 20 15.71 16.62 -13.74
C CYS A 20 16.07 15.23 -14.27
N LYS A 21 15.16 14.27 -14.06
CA LYS A 21 15.25 12.96 -14.73
C LYS A 21 15.03 13.14 -16.24
N CYS A 22 15.76 12.36 -17.02
CA CYS A 22 15.72 12.42 -18.48
C CYS A 22 14.37 11.97 -19.04
N VAL A 23 13.90 12.64 -20.08
CA VAL A 23 12.60 12.36 -20.72
C VAL A 23 12.76 12.21 -22.23
N PRO A 24 11.82 11.55 -22.93
CA PRO A 24 11.84 11.42 -24.38
C PRO A 24 11.99 12.77 -25.09
N GLY A 25 12.87 12.83 -26.08
CA GLY A 25 13.17 14.05 -26.85
C GLY A 25 14.27 14.94 -26.27
N ASP A 26 14.80 14.65 -25.08
CA ASP A 26 15.98 15.32 -24.55
C ASP A 26 17.23 14.75 -25.22
N ALA A 27 17.78 15.47 -26.21
CA ALA A 27 18.91 15.02 -26.98
C ALA A 27 20.24 14.90 -26.17
N VAL A 28 20.30 15.45 -24.98
CA VAL A 28 21.49 15.43 -24.12
C VAL A 28 21.61 14.14 -23.33
N CYS A 29 20.51 13.62 -22.79
CA CYS A 29 20.53 12.47 -21.88
C CYS A 29 19.68 11.28 -22.33
N TRP A 30 18.66 11.49 -23.20
CA TRP A 30 17.82 10.38 -23.65
C TRP A 30 18.64 9.36 -24.44
N PRO A 31 18.46 8.04 -24.16
CA PRO A 31 19.24 7.01 -24.85
C PRO A 31 19.12 7.12 -26.36
N THR A 32 20.26 7.04 -27.05
CA THR A 32 20.29 6.93 -28.52
C THR A 32 19.66 5.61 -28.98
N GLU A 33 19.21 5.56 -30.22
CA GLU A 33 18.67 4.32 -30.81
C GLU A 33 19.70 3.17 -30.72
N THR A 34 20.97 3.46 -30.91
CA THR A 34 22.04 2.47 -30.76
C THR A 34 22.13 1.93 -29.32
N ALA A 35 22.03 2.81 -28.32
CA ALA A 35 22.05 2.41 -26.92
C ALA A 35 20.81 1.58 -26.56
N LEU A 36 19.62 1.97 -27.03
CA LEU A 36 18.37 1.22 -26.85
C LEU A 36 18.43 -0.16 -27.52
N ASN A 37 18.97 -0.26 -28.72
CA ASN A 37 19.14 -1.52 -29.43
C ASN A 37 20.12 -2.45 -28.70
N ALA A 38 21.22 -1.92 -28.15
CA ALA A 38 22.17 -2.68 -27.35
C ALA A 38 21.51 -3.17 -26.02
N PHE A 39 20.74 -2.30 -25.37
CA PHE A 39 19.99 -2.66 -24.17
C PHE A 39 18.95 -3.75 -24.46
N ASN A 40 18.16 -3.60 -25.52
CA ASN A 40 17.18 -4.62 -25.95
C ASN A 40 17.86 -5.96 -26.30
N ALA A 41 19.04 -5.92 -26.95
CA ALA A 41 19.81 -7.12 -27.23
C ALA A 41 20.32 -7.83 -25.96
N SER A 42 20.57 -7.10 -24.88
CA SER A 42 20.95 -7.68 -23.57
C SER A 42 19.76 -8.30 -22.81
N LEU A 43 18.53 -7.99 -23.23
CA LEU A 43 17.26 -8.42 -22.62
C LEU A 43 16.32 -8.96 -23.72
N PRO A 44 16.68 -10.05 -24.43
CA PRO A 44 15.97 -10.48 -25.62
C PRO A 44 14.49 -10.76 -25.36
N GLY A 45 13.61 -10.02 -26.07
CA GLY A 45 12.15 -10.13 -25.97
C GLY A 45 11.53 -9.60 -24.67
N LYS A 46 12.29 -8.86 -23.85
CA LYS A 46 11.81 -8.37 -22.55
C LYS A 46 11.56 -6.87 -22.50
N LEU A 47 12.18 -6.08 -23.40
CA LEU A 47 11.91 -4.66 -23.49
C LEU A 47 10.60 -4.41 -24.22
N ILE A 48 9.64 -3.79 -23.52
CA ILE A 48 8.32 -3.44 -24.03
C ILE A 48 8.31 -1.93 -24.27
N GLN A 49 8.00 -1.53 -25.49
CA GLN A 49 7.72 -0.14 -25.83
C GLN A 49 6.25 0.15 -25.52
N ASN A 50 5.93 1.41 -25.36
CA ASN A 50 4.63 1.93 -24.96
C ASN A 50 3.45 1.17 -25.58
N ILE A 51 2.51 0.75 -24.71
CA ILE A 51 1.27 0.10 -25.14
C ILE A 51 0.36 1.21 -25.72
N PRO A 52 -0.20 1.04 -26.91
CA PRO A 52 -1.08 2.06 -27.51
C PRO A 52 -2.26 2.39 -26.62
N CYS A 53 -2.59 3.67 -26.45
CA CYS A 53 -3.76 4.15 -25.67
C CYS A 53 -5.05 3.38 -26.00
N ALA A 54 -5.28 3.06 -27.29
CA ALA A 54 -6.43 2.28 -27.72
C ALA A 54 -6.53 0.90 -27.05
N THR A 55 -5.40 0.24 -26.78
CA THR A 55 -5.38 -1.06 -26.08
C THR A 55 -5.77 -0.91 -24.62
N ILE A 56 -5.31 0.15 -23.96
CA ILE A 56 -5.66 0.46 -22.57
C ILE A 56 -7.16 0.78 -22.48
N GLN A 57 -7.66 1.67 -23.32
CA GLN A 57 -9.07 2.05 -23.35
C GLN A 57 -10.02 0.88 -23.62
N THR A 58 -9.65 -0.03 -24.54
CA THR A 58 -10.46 -1.21 -24.85
C THR A 58 -10.54 -2.19 -23.67
N ASN A 59 -9.51 -2.25 -22.84
CA ASN A 59 -9.42 -3.18 -21.71
C ASN A 59 -9.60 -2.48 -20.35
N TRP A 60 -10.03 -1.23 -20.31
CA TRP A 60 -10.13 -0.40 -19.11
C TRP A 60 -10.85 -1.08 -17.94
N ASN A 61 -11.96 -1.77 -18.23
CA ASN A 61 -12.77 -2.45 -17.22
C ASN A 61 -12.25 -3.86 -16.86
N SER A 62 -11.09 -4.25 -17.36
CA SER A 62 -10.50 -5.56 -17.07
C SER A 62 -9.45 -5.47 -15.98
N SER A 63 -9.78 -5.92 -14.77
CA SER A 63 -8.83 -6.04 -13.65
C SER A 63 -7.63 -6.91 -13.98
N LEU A 64 -7.84 -7.98 -14.73
CA LEU A 64 -6.76 -8.84 -15.20
C LEU A 64 -5.81 -8.08 -16.12
N PHE A 65 -6.35 -7.21 -17.01
CA PHE A 65 -5.51 -6.35 -17.83
C PHE A 65 -4.65 -5.42 -16.96
N HIS A 66 -5.25 -4.72 -16.02
CA HIS A 66 -4.52 -3.79 -15.15
C HIS A 66 -3.45 -4.49 -14.31
N ALA A 67 -3.72 -5.71 -13.81
CA ALA A 67 -2.74 -6.49 -13.08
C ALA A 67 -1.62 -7.05 -13.98
N TRP A 68 -1.92 -7.44 -15.21
CA TRP A 68 -1.05 -8.24 -16.08
C TRP A 68 -0.37 -7.42 -17.19
N PHE A 69 -0.59 -6.12 -17.24
CA PHE A 69 0.09 -5.23 -18.19
C PHE A 69 0.88 -4.15 -17.49
N PRO A 70 2.00 -3.71 -18.05
CA PRO A 70 2.88 -2.73 -17.40
C PRO A 70 2.18 -1.40 -17.08
N THR A 71 1.29 -0.92 -17.92
CA THR A 71 0.61 0.36 -17.76
C THR A 71 -0.67 0.32 -16.92
N GLY A 72 -1.03 -0.84 -16.37
CA GLY A 72 -2.24 -0.98 -15.54
C GLY A 72 -1.93 -0.75 -14.05
N TYR A 73 -2.68 0.13 -13.36
CA TYR A 73 -2.52 0.46 -11.95
C TYR A 73 -3.79 1.10 -11.39
N ASP A 74 -3.85 1.34 -10.09
CA ASP A 74 -4.94 2.10 -9.47
C ASP A 74 -4.74 3.61 -9.70
N TYR A 75 -5.83 4.31 -10.06
CA TYR A 75 -5.78 5.69 -10.52
C TYR A 75 -6.17 6.66 -9.43
N SER A 76 -5.18 7.21 -8.74
CA SER A 76 -5.35 8.33 -7.81
C SER A 76 -5.28 9.69 -8.50
N TYR A 77 -4.90 9.71 -9.79
CA TYR A 77 -4.63 10.92 -10.58
C TYR A 77 -5.59 11.02 -11.77
N ALA A 78 -6.10 12.22 -12.04
CA ALA A 78 -7.08 12.48 -13.08
C ALA A 78 -6.49 12.74 -14.47
N LEU A 79 -5.20 12.60 -14.70
CA LEU A 79 -4.53 13.22 -15.85
C LEU A 79 -4.01 12.24 -16.89
N ASN A 80 -4.41 10.97 -16.84
CA ASN A 80 -4.03 10.03 -17.87
C ASN A 80 -4.96 10.11 -19.08
N CYS A 81 -4.40 10.23 -20.25
CA CYS A 81 -5.14 10.18 -21.50
C CYS A 81 -5.73 8.82 -21.83
N ASP A 82 -5.39 7.82 -21.03
CA ASP A 82 -5.79 6.44 -21.23
C ASP A 82 -7.23 6.17 -20.77
N ILE A 83 -7.87 7.15 -20.12
CA ILE A 83 -9.24 7.04 -19.59
C ILE A 83 -10.25 6.96 -20.72
N PRO A 84 -11.25 6.06 -20.68
CA PRO A 84 -12.32 5.98 -21.66
C PRO A 84 -13.02 7.32 -21.86
N GLY A 85 -13.15 7.76 -23.13
CA GLY A 85 -13.73 9.06 -23.48
C GLY A 85 -12.75 10.24 -23.49
N GLY A 86 -11.49 10.01 -23.12
CA GLY A 86 -10.41 10.98 -23.30
C GLY A 86 -10.13 11.28 -24.78
N ASN A 87 -9.74 12.52 -25.08
CA ASN A 87 -9.39 12.91 -26.45
C ASN A 87 -7.99 12.36 -26.82
N THR A 88 -7.97 11.24 -27.56
CA THR A 88 -6.74 10.58 -28.00
C THR A 88 -5.82 11.45 -28.86
N SER A 89 -6.36 12.51 -29.49
CA SER A 89 -5.58 13.42 -30.33
C SER A 89 -4.77 14.45 -29.54
N SER A 90 -5.08 14.65 -28.25
CA SER A 90 -4.34 15.53 -27.33
C SER A 90 -3.68 14.79 -26.18
N CYS A 91 -3.55 13.46 -26.31
CA CYS A 91 -3.04 12.58 -25.28
C CYS A 91 -1.59 12.89 -24.97
N SER A 92 -1.28 13.22 -23.72
CA SER A 92 0.07 13.24 -23.18
C SER A 92 0.39 11.89 -22.55
N LEU A 93 1.67 11.60 -22.29
CA LEU A 93 2.09 10.36 -21.64
C LEU A 93 1.48 10.20 -20.23
N GLY A 94 1.00 11.27 -19.62
CA GLY A 94 0.48 11.27 -18.25
C GLY A 94 1.54 10.76 -17.27
N ASP A 95 1.13 9.91 -16.34
CA ASP A 95 2.07 9.26 -15.40
C ASP A 95 2.57 7.90 -15.89
N SER A 96 2.34 7.56 -17.15
CA SER A 96 2.72 6.25 -17.70
C SER A 96 4.23 6.13 -17.94
N PRO A 97 4.79 4.91 -17.81
CA PRO A 97 6.17 4.62 -18.21
C PRO A 97 6.32 4.73 -19.73
N TYR A 98 7.51 5.07 -20.18
CA TYR A 98 7.84 5.09 -21.62
C TYR A 98 8.32 3.73 -22.14
N TYR A 99 9.05 3.02 -21.30
CA TYR A 99 9.47 1.64 -21.52
C TYR A 99 9.19 0.80 -20.30
N ALA A 100 8.91 -0.49 -20.52
CA ALA A 100 8.87 -1.47 -19.45
C ALA A 100 9.82 -2.65 -19.76
N VAL A 101 10.44 -3.19 -18.74
CA VAL A 101 11.23 -4.41 -18.81
C VAL A 101 10.48 -5.53 -18.11
N ASN A 102 10.05 -6.53 -18.86
CA ASN A 102 9.42 -7.75 -18.34
C ASN A 102 10.49 -8.64 -17.70
N VAL A 103 10.79 -8.40 -16.43
CA VAL A 103 11.86 -9.12 -15.74
C VAL A 103 11.42 -10.50 -15.27
N THR A 104 12.31 -11.48 -15.42
CA THR A 104 12.07 -12.86 -14.99
C THR A 104 13.13 -13.38 -14.00
N ASN A 105 14.16 -12.59 -13.73
CA ASN A 105 15.22 -12.90 -12.78
C ASN A 105 15.93 -11.61 -12.31
N ALA A 106 16.74 -11.73 -11.26
CA ALA A 106 17.45 -10.60 -10.67
C ALA A 106 18.47 -9.92 -11.62
N ASN A 107 19.04 -10.66 -12.57
CA ASN A 107 19.96 -10.08 -13.56
C ASN A 107 19.25 -9.11 -14.52
N ASP A 108 18.03 -9.41 -14.93
CA ASP A 108 17.22 -8.50 -15.75
C ASP A 108 16.99 -7.17 -15.03
N ILE A 109 16.66 -7.23 -13.72
CA ILE A 109 16.52 -6.04 -12.87
C ILE A 109 17.82 -5.26 -12.81
N SER A 110 18.92 -5.95 -12.58
CA SER A 110 20.29 -5.36 -12.52
C SER A 110 20.65 -4.61 -13.80
N LEU A 111 20.39 -5.20 -14.96
CA LEU A 111 20.63 -4.57 -16.26
C LEU A 111 19.75 -3.33 -16.47
N ALA A 112 18.47 -3.42 -16.12
CA ALA A 112 17.53 -2.30 -16.24
C ALA A 112 17.92 -1.12 -15.33
N LEU A 113 18.30 -1.38 -14.06
CA LEU A 113 18.74 -0.34 -13.12
C LEU A 113 20.04 0.34 -13.59
N LYS A 114 21.01 -0.43 -14.08
CA LYS A 114 22.26 0.11 -14.64
C LYS A 114 22.00 0.99 -15.85
N PHE A 115 21.12 0.57 -16.76
CA PHE A 115 20.73 1.36 -17.93
C PHE A 115 20.02 2.66 -17.51
N ALA A 116 19.05 2.58 -16.59
CA ALA A 116 18.37 3.76 -16.07
C ALA A 116 19.32 4.75 -15.39
N THR A 117 20.29 4.25 -14.62
CA THR A 117 21.32 5.07 -13.96
C THR A 117 22.20 5.77 -15.00
N GLN A 118 22.67 5.03 -16.00
CA GLN A 118 23.54 5.57 -17.05
C GLN A 118 22.89 6.72 -17.84
N HIS A 119 21.58 6.66 -18.03
CA HIS A 119 20.81 7.63 -18.80
C HIS A 119 19.98 8.57 -17.93
N ASN A 120 20.21 8.61 -16.62
CA ASN A 120 19.46 9.42 -15.64
C ASN A 120 17.94 9.29 -15.82
N MET A 121 17.44 8.11 -16.15
CA MET A 121 15.99 7.86 -16.31
C MET A 121 15.32 7.72 -14.96
N ARG A 122 14.04 8.10 -14.90
CA ARG A 122 13.17 7.74 -13.78
C ARG A 122 12.92 6.23 -13.81
N VAL A 123 12.93 5.58 -12.66
CA VAL A 123 12.56 4.17 -12.50
C VAL A 123 11.18 4.10 -11.81
N ALA A 124 10.30 3.25 -12.32
CA ALA A 124 9.11 2.77 -11.63
C ALA A 124 9.21 1.25 -11.44
N ILE A 125 8.59 0.72 -10.38
CA ILE A 125 8.57 -0.73 -10.13
C ILE A 125 7.12 -1.14 -9.97
N LYS A 126 6.68 -2.11 -10.79
CA LYS A 126 5.31 -2.61 -10.76
C LYS A 126 5.29 -4.13 -10.65
N GLN A 127 4.50 -4.65 -9.73
CA GLN A 127 4.11 -6.05 -9.65
C GLN A 127 2.69 -6.24 -10.17
N THR A 128 1.67 -5.97 -9.34
CA THR A 128 0.24 -6.08 -9.70
C THR A 128 -0.41 -4.72 -9.99
N GLY A 129 0.15 -3.63 -9.47
CA GLY A 129 -0.40 -2.28 -9.64
C GLY A 129 -1.39 -1.85 -8.55
N HIS A 130 -1.59 -2.65 -7.51
CA HIS A 130 -2.40 -2.33 -6.33
C HIS A 130 -1.76 -1.26 -5.44
N ASP A 131 -1.43 -0.11 -5.98
CA ASP A 131 -0.84 0.97 -5.21
C ASP A 131 -1.63 2.26 -5.32
N PHE A 132 -2.31 2.64 -4.25
CA PHE A 132 -3.17 3.82 -4.17
C PHE A 132 -2.41 5.16 -4.10
N LEU A 133 -1.09 5.13 -3.89
CA LEU A 133 -0.24 6.32 -3.86
C LEU A 133 0.37 6.67 -5.23
N GLY A 134 0.22 5.81 -6.25
CA GLY A 134 0.82 6.00 -7.57
C GLY A 134 2.30 5.62 -7.63
N ARG A 135 2.78 4.73 -6.73
CA ARG A 135 4.18 4.26 -6.71
C ARG A 135 4.50 3.24 -7.79
N SER A 136 3.47 2.60 -8.37
CA SER A 136 3.62 1.60 -9.44
C SER A 136 3.83 2.20 -10.83
N THR A 137 3.93 3.52 -10.97
CA THR A 137 4.03 4.20 -12.26
C THR A 137 4.89 5.46 -12.18
N GLY A 138 5.14 6.12 -13.31
CA GLY A 138 5.85 7.39 -13.34
C GLY A 138 6.07 7.93 -14.74
N TYR A 139 5.81 9.24 -14.95
CA TYR A 139 6.01 9.92 -16.21
C TYR A 139 7.36 9.59 -16.84
N ALA A 140 7.33 9.09 -18.07
CA ALA A 140 8.49 8.78 -18.90
C ALA A 140 9.51 7.82 -18.26
N SER A 141 9.11 7.02 -17.27
CA SER A 141 10.00 6.10 -16.57
C SER A 141 10.41 4.89 -17.43
N LEU A 142 11.50 4.25 -17.03
CA LEU A 142 11.77 2.85 -17.29
C LEU A 142 11.11 2.04 -16.18
N GLU A 143 10.06 1.31 -16.51
CA GLU A 143 9.39 0.45 -15.55
C GLU A 143 10.07 -0.91 -15.44
N ILE A 144 10.34 -1.35 -14.24
CA ILE A 144 10.72 -2.72 -13.91
C ILE A 144 9.43 -3.47 -13.58
N TRP A 145 8.90 -4.19 -14.56
CA TRP A 145 7.67 -4.94 -14.43
C TRP A 145 7.97 -6.35 -13.93
N THR A 146 7.69 -6.60 -12.65
CA THR A 146 8.08 -7.83 -11.94
C THR A 146 7.03 -8.93 -12.01
N HIS A 147 5.88 -8.72 -12.64
CA HIS A 147 4.77 -9.69 -12.69
C HIS A 147 5.21 -11.11 -13.09
N ASN A 148 6.14 -11.23 -14.02
CA ASN A 148 6.66 -12.51 -14.51
C ASN A 148 7.96 -12.97 -13.81
N LEU A 149 8.39 -12.28 -12.77
CA LEU A 149 9.44 -12.77 -11.87
C LEU A 149 8.84 -13.84 -10.96
N ARG A 150 8.79 -15.08 -11.44
CA ARG A 150 8.09 -16.20 -10.79
C ARG A 150 9.00 -17.41 -10.72
N GLN A 151 9.74 -17.55 -9.61
CA GLN A 151 10.76 -18.57 -9.40
C GLN A 151 10.28 -19.73 -8.53
N GLY A 152 8.97 -19.83 -8.29
CA GLY A 152 8.35 -20.89 -7.51
C GLY A 152 8.01 -20.46 -6.08
N LEU A 153 7.18 -21.30 -5.45
CA LEU A 153 6.88 -21.33 -4.03
C LEU A 153 7.53 -22.59 -3.45
N THR A 154 8.24 -22.47 -2.36
CA THR A 154 8.91 -23.63 -1.72
C THR A 154 8.60 -23.64 -0.23
N PHE A 155 8.05 -24.77 0.25
CA PHE A 155 7.82 -25.00 1.67
C PHE A 155 9.06 -25.64 2.33
N HIS A 156 9.38 -25.18 3.51
CA HIS A 156 10.44 -25.72 4.35
C HIS A 156 9.83 -26.15 5.68
N ASP A 157 9.89 -27.42 6.03
CA ASP A 157 9.42 -27.93 7.32
C ASP A 157 10.20 -27.34 8.50
N SER A 158 11.47 -27.06 8.28
CA SER A 158 12.36 -26.40 9.22
C SER A 158 13.28 -25.45 8.44
N TYR A 159 13.16 -24.17 8.70
CA TYR A 159 13.97 -23.13 8.07
C TYR A 159 14.99 -22.60 9.08
N LEU A 160 16.26 -22.77 8.77
CA LEU A 160 17.34 -22.07 9.46
C LEU A 160 17.80 -20.95 8.55
N SER A 161 17.68 -19.72 9.00
CA SER A 161 18.22 -18.56 8.29
C SER A 161 19.66 -18.84 7.90
N THR A 162 19.96 -18.61 6.60
CA THR A 162 21.18 -19.12 5.99
C THR A 162 22.45 -18.79 6.77
N SER A 163 23.37 -19.68 6.72
CA SER A 163 24.79 -19.85 7.09
C SER A 163 25.65 -18.64 7.52
N GLN A 164 25.10 -17.42 7.61
CA GLN A 164 25.83 -16.22 8.03
C GLN A 164 25.49 -15.76 9.46
N CYS A 165 24.48 -16.32 10.08
CA CYS A 165 24.23 -16.15 11.51
C CYS A 165 25.08 -17.18 12.30
N SER A 166 26.39 -17.13 12.16
CA SER A 166 27.31 -17.90 13.03
C SER A 166 27.28 -17.30 14.44
N PRO A 167 27.26 -18.09 15.51
CA PRO A 167 27.24 -17.59 16.88
C PRO A 167 28.64 -17.09 17.32
N GLN A 168 29.21 -16.15 16.56
CA GLN A 168 30.35 -15.36 17.03
C GLN A 168 29.77 -14.05 17.57
N GLU A 169 29.38 -14.09 18.86
CA GLU A 169 29.12 -12.89 19.62
C GLU A 169 30.36 -12.00 19.62
N PRO A 170 30.25 -10.70 19.26
CA PRO A 170 31.27 -9.74 19.63
C PRO A 170 31.26 -9.65 21.16
N GLU A 171 32.41 -9.91 21.81
CA GLU A 171 32.57 -9.76 23.26
C GLU A 171 32.06 -8.35 23.66
N GLY A 172 31.02 -8.30 24.49
CA GLY A 172 30.52 -7.08 25.12
C GLY A 172 29.17 -6.55 24.66
N MET A 173 28.44 -7.25 23.79
CA MET A 173 27.04 -6.93 23.48
C MET A 173 26.16 -7.99 24.12
N GLU A 174 25.31 -7.59 25.09
CA GLU A 174 24.26 -8.47 25.59
C GLU A 174 23.44 -8.95 24.39
N SER A 175 23.32 -10.26 24.22
CA SER A 175 22.55 -10.85 23.14
C SER A 175 21.12 -10.30 23.21
N THR A 176 20.76 -9.43 22.29
CA THR A 176 19.37 -9.07 22.06
C THR A 176 18.72 -10.32 21.50
N GLY A 177 18.18 -11.15 22.37
CA GLY A 177 17.73 -12.52 22.14
C GLY A 177 16.62 -12.69 21.11
N ALA A 178 16.88 -12.32 19.88
CA ALA A 178 16.12 -12.79 18.75
C ALA A 178 16.49 -14.26 18.55
N ALA A 179 15.76 -15.16 19.19
CA ALA A 179 15.83 -16.57 18.89
C ALA A 179 15.68 -16.75 17.37
N LEU A 180 16.68 -17.35 16.73
CA LEU A 180 16.60 -17.66 15.30
C LEU A 180 15.36 -18.55 15.09
N TRP A 181 14.52 -18.18 14.14
CA TRP A 181 13.36 -18.98 13.77
C TRP A 181 13.83 -20.37 13.33
N ALA A 182 13.27 -21.40 13.91
CA ALA A 182 13.58 -22.80 13.60
C ALA A 182 12.34 -23.60 13.15
N GLY A 183 11.22 -22.91 12.92
CA GLY A 183 9.96 -23.49 12.44
C GLY A 183 9.87 -23.57 10.92
N SER A 184 8.67 -23.89 10.43
CA SER A 184 8.41 -23.94 9.01
C SER A 184 8.39 -22.54 8.37
N ALA A 185 8.73 -22.46 7.08
CA ALA A 185 8.71 -21.24 6.29
C ALA A 185 8.32 -21.50 4.83
N ILE A 186 7.87 -20.46 4.15
CA ILE A 186 7.63 -20.47 2.70
C ILE A 186 8.58 -19.47 2.04
N THR A 187 9.37 -19.94 1.09
CA THR A 187 10.10 -19.08 0.16
C THR A 187 9.18 -18.68 -0.97
N ILE A 188 8.96 -17.37 -1.13
CA ILE A 188 8.18 -16.79 -2.22
C ILE A 188 9.14 -16.24 -3.28
N GLY A 189 9.33 -16.99 -4.36
CA GLY A 189 10.26 -16.66 -5.43
C GLY A 189 9.71 -15.59 -6.38
N GLY A 190 9.35 -14.41 -5.86
CA GLY A 190 8.96 -13.24 -6.66
C GLY A 190 7.46 -12.92 -6.66
N ALA A 191 6.89 -12.62 -7.82
CA ALA A 191 5.59 -11.97 -7.99
C ALA A 191 4.39 -12.92 -7.88
N TYR A 192 4.17 -13.48 -6.71
CA TYR A 192 2.96 -14.22 -6.37
C TYR A 192 1.97 -13.32 -5.65
N THR A 193 0.67 -13.55 -5.88
CA THR A 193 -0.42 -12.89 -5.16
C THR A 193 -0.73 -13.62 -3.85
N TRP A 194 -1.43 -12.95 -2.94
CA TRP A 194 -1.84 -13.58 -1.68
C TRP A 194 -2.77 -14.78 -1.91
N ALA A 195 -3.65 -14.75 -2.93
CA ALA A 195 -4.47 -15.92 -3.27
C ALA A 195 -3.62 -17.16 -3.59
N GLU A 196 -2.54 -16.98 -4.36
CA GLU A 196 -1.64 -18.09 -4.75
C GLU A 196 -0.82 -18.59 -3.55
N VAL A 197 -0.35 -17.68 -2.70
CA VAL A 197 0.42 -18.05 -1.50
C VAL A 197 -0.46 -18.76 -0.46
N TYR A 198 -1.69 -18.31 -0.25
CA TYR A 198 -2.62 -18.99 0.64
C TYR A 198 -3.01 -20.39 0.15
N GLN A 199 -3.28 -20.54 -1.15
CA GLN A 199 -3.54 -21.84 -1.74
C GLN A 199 -2.36 -22.80 -1.50
N PHE A 200 -1.14 -22.32 -1.76
CA PHE A 200 0.07 -23.12 -1.55
C PHE A 200 0.27 -23.47 -0.07
N ALA A 201 0.08 -22.52 0.85
CA ALA A 201 0.19 -22.77 2.27
C ALA A 201 -0.82 -23.80 2.78
N HIS A 202 -2.08 -23.70 2.30
CA HIS A 202 -3.14 -24.68 2.61
C HIS A 202 -2.75 -26.10 2.20
N GLU A 203 -2.19 -26.28 1.00
CA GLU A 203 -1.70 -27.58 0.51
C GLU A 203 -0.57 -28.18 1.38
N GLN A 204 0.11 -27.34 2.16
CA GLN A 204 1.16 -27.74 3.14
C GLN A 204 0.63 -27.83 4.58
N ASN A 205 -0.69 -27.71 4.82
CA ASN A 205 -1.30 -27.60 6.16
C ASN A 205 -0.68 -26.46 7.01
N ALA A 206 -0.36 -25.33 6.37
CA ALA A 206 0.27 -24.18 6.99
C ALA A 206 -0.59 -22.92 6.83
N ILE A 207 -0.38 -21.95 7.71
CA ILE A 207 -0.94 -20.60 7.63
C ILE A 207 0.18 -19.60 7.39
N VAL A 208 -0.11 -18.56 6.65
CA VAL A 208 0.76 -17.40 6.46
C VAL A 208 0.01 -16.12 6.84
N VAL A 209 0.74 -15.14 7.36
CA VAL A 209 0.18 -13.83 7.67
C VAL A 209 0.25 -12.97 6.41
N GLY A 210 -0.87 -12.76 5.76
CA GLY A 210 -0.95 -12.06 4.48
C GLY A 210 -2.24 -11.28 4.28
N GLY A 211 -2.31 -10.50 3.18
CA GLY A 211 -3.40 -9.58 2.88
C GLY A 211 -4.72 -10.25 2.55
N THR A 212 -5.82 -9.54 2.77
CA THR A 212 -7.18 -10.00 2.47
C THR A 212 -7.56 -9.83 1.00
N CYS A 213 -6.95 -8.89 0.29
CA CYS A 213 -7.18 -8.71 -1.13
C CYS A 213 -6.42 -9.76 -1.94
N THR A 214 -7.17 -10.62 -2.64
CA THR A 214 -6.65 -11.77 -3.40
C THR A 214 -5.61 -11.39 -4.46
N GLY A 215 -5.76 -10.23 -5.11
CA GLY A 215 -4.91 -9.75 -6.20
C GLY A 215 -3.65 -9.02 -5.75
N VAL A 216 -3.50 -8.70 -4.47
CA VAL A 216 -2.31 -7.99 -3.97
C VAL A 216 -1.09 -8.91 -3.99
N GLY A 217 0.05 -8.38 -4.44
CA GLY A 217 1.32 -9.09 -4.45
C GLY A 217 1.86 -9.34 -3.05
N ALA A 218 2.23 -10.58 -2.77
CA ALA A 218 2.72 -11.00 -1.45
C ALA A 218 4.11 -10.44 -1.10
N VAL A 219 4.92 -10.08 -2.10
CA VAL A 219 6.26 -9.52 -1.94
C VAL A 219 6.27 -8.08 -2.46
N GLY A 220 7.06 -7.21 -1.87
CA GLY A 220 7.21 -5.81 -2.28
C GLY A 220 6.42 -4.83 -1.43
N GLY A 221 5.62 -3.94 -2.05
CA GLY A 221 4.96 -2.82 -1.37
C GLY A 221 4.08 -3.21 -0.18
N TYR A 222 3.40 -4.35 -0.26
CA TYR A 222 2.61 -4.88 0.84
C TYR A 222 3.47 -5.07 2.11
N LEU A 223 4.56 -5.83 2.03
CA LEU A 223 5.45 -6.09 3.16
C LEU A 223 6.24 -4.83 3.58
N GLN A 224 6.64 -4.00 2.63
CA GLN A 224 7.42 -2.79 2.92
C GLN A 224 6.61 -1.71 3.64
N GLY A 225 5.30 -1.64 3.39
CA GLY A 225 4.40 -0.74 4.11
C GLY A 225 3.89 -1.33 5.40
N GLY A 226 4.00 -2.64 5.58
CA GLY A 226 3.45 -3.33 6.72
C GLY A 226 2.80 -4.64 6.40
N GLY A 227 1.78 -4.58 5.67
CA GLY A 227 0.99 -5.73 5.28
C GLY A 227 0.04 -6.26 6.35
N HIS A 228 -1.21 -5.86 6.32
CA HIS A 228 -2.24 -6.23 7.29
C HIS A 228 -3.03 -7.53 6.99
N SER A 229 -3.34 -8.39 8.00
CA SER A 229 -3.95 -9.73 7.90
C SER A 229 -5.09 -10.00 8.87
N ALA A 230 -5.90 -11.01 8.55
CA ALA A 230 -6.90 -11.64 9.43
C ALA A 230 -6.28 -12.21 10.72
N SER A 231 -5.05 -12.63 10.64
CA SER A 231 -4.36 -13.37 11.68
C SER A 231 -3.44 -12.50 12.54
N MET A 232 -3.35 -11.20 12.27
CA MET A 232 -2.33 -10.37 12.92
C MET A 232 -2.54 -10.18 14.42
N ARG A 233 -3.79 -10.22 14.90
CA ARG A 233 -4.10 -10.14 16.33
C ARG A 233 -3.38 -11.24 17.11
N ASP A 234 -3.22 -12.41 16.50
CA ASP A 234 -2.67 -13.62 17.10
C ASP A 234 -1.19 -13.83 16.75
N PHE A 235 -0.76 -13.45 15.53
CA PHE A 235 0.57 -13.78 15.00
C PHE A 235 1.46 -12.57 14.75
N GLY A 236 0.98 -11.35 14.95
CA GLY A 236 1.71 -10.14 14.56
C GLY A 236 1.50 -9.79 13.10
N ILE A 237 2.21 -8.77 12.64
CA ILE A 237 2.07 -8.20 11.31
C ILE A 237 2.85 -9.00 10.27
N ALA A 238 2.46 -8.95 8.99
CA ALA A 238 3.07 -9.78 7.95
C ALA A 238 4.58 -9.58 7.84
N THR A 239 5.06 -8.37 8.02
CA THR A 239 6.49 -8.08 8.01
C THR A 239 7.24 -8.68 9.22
N ASP A 240 6.56 -8.86 10.35
CA ASP A 240 7.17 -9.54 11.51
C ASP A 240 7.47 -11.01 11.18
N GLN A 241 6.76 -11.57 10.21
CA GLN A 241 6.91 -12.95 9.73
C GLN A 241 8.05 -13.13 8.72
N VAL A 242 8.63 -12.03 8.21
CA VAL A 242 9.69 -12.13 7.21
C VAL A 242 11.02 -12.48 7.87
N LEU A 243 11.64 -13.52 7.39
CA LEU A 243 12.91 -14.04 7.87
C LEU A 243 14.09 -13.54 7.03
N GLU A 244 13.90 -13.40 5.73
CA GLU A 244 14.95 -13.03 4.78
C GLU A 244 14.37 -12.42 3.48
N TYR A 245 15.12 -11.51 2.86
CA TYR A 245 14.86 -11.04 1.49
C TYR A 245 16.09 -11.22 0.61
N THR A 246 15.86 -11.50 -0.68
CA THR A 246 16.83 -11.25 -1.75
C THR A 246 16.49 -9.92 -2.41
N VAL A 247 17.43 -8.97 -2.42
CA VAL A 247 17.22 -7.59 -2.86
C VAL A 247 18.19 -7.23 -3.99
N VAL A 248 17.70 -6.54 -5.02
CA VAL A 248 18.54 -5.89 -6.02
C VAL A 248 18.66 -4.41 -5.66
N LEU A 249 19.88 -3.97 -5.35
CA LEU A 249 20.18 -2.60 -4.93
C LEU A 249 20.19 -1.61 -6.11
N ALA A 250 20.19 -0.31 -5.83
CA ALA A 250 20.25 0.76 -6.83
C ALA A 250 21.47 0.65 -7.77
N ASN A 251 22.59 0.12 -7.30
CA ASN A 251 23.79 -0.15 -8.11
C ASN A 251 23.71 -1.45 -8.95
N GLY A 252 22.60 -2.18 -8.87
CA GLY A 252 22.38 -3.45 -9.56
C GLY A 252 22.98 -4.68 -8.86
N ASN A 253 23.58 -4.55 -7.68
CA ASN A 253 24.06 -5.70 -6.92
C ASN A 253 22.90 -6.46 -6.29
N VAL A 254 22.99 -7.78 -6.27
CA VAL A 254 22.05 -8.67 -5.59
C VAL A 254 22.61 -9.02 -4.23
N VAL A 255 21.82 -8.79 -3.18
CA VAL A 255 22.23 -9.06 -1.80
C VAL A 255 21.14 -9.81 -1.05
N THR A 256 21.56 -10.63 -0.08
CA THR A 256 20.67 -11.23 0.91
C THR A 256 20.61 -10.30 2.13
N VAL A 257 19.40 -10.07 2.64
CA VAL A 257 19.17 -9.24 3.82
C VAL A 257 18.32 -9.99 4.84
N ASN A 258 18.82 -10.11 6.07
CA ASN A 258 18.17 -10.82 7.17
C ASN A 258 18.66 -10.25 8.52
N ALA A 259 18.27 -10.87 9.63
CA ALA A 259 18.66 -10.44 10.97
C ALA A 259 20.18 -10.40 11.22
N CYS A 260 21.00 -11.00 10.35
CA CYS A 260 22.44 -11.14 10.50
C CYS A 260 23.24 -10.51 9.36
N SER A 261 22.60 -10.23 8.23
CA SER A 261 23.25 -9.72 7.02
C SER A 261 22.49 -8.51 6.47
N ASN A 262 23.19 -7.39 6.26
CA ASN A 262 22.58 -6.12 5.84
C ASN A 262 21.38 -5.75 6.75
N THR A 263 21.61 -5.79 8.05
CA THR A 263 20.58 -5.70 9.10
C THR A 263 19.81 -4.39 9.07
N ASP A 264 20.47 -3.27 8.73
CA ASP A 264 19.85 -1.96 8.56
C ASP A 264 18.87 -1.94 7.37
N LEU A 265 19.24 -2.52 6.24
CA LEU A 265 18.35 -2.67 5.09
C LEU A 265 17.21 -3.63 5.39
N PHE A 266 17.46 -4.71 6.15
CA PHE A 266 16.41 -5.63 6.60
C PHE A 266 15.37 -4.94 7.49
N GLN A 267 15.80 -4.04 8.37
CA GLN A 267 14.89 -3.20 9.15
C GLN A 267 14.00 -2.32 8.27
N ALA A 268 14.56 -1.68 7.24
CA ALA A 268 13.85 -0.77 6.36
C ALA A 268 12.80 -1.44 5.46
N LEU A 269 12.90 -2.76 5.24
CA LEU A 269 12.00 -3.52 4.35
C LEU A 269 10.83 -4.19 5.08
N ARG A 270 10.61 -3.93 6.37
CA ARG A 270 9.62 -4.64 7.20
C ARG A 270 8.48 -3.74 7.69
N GLY A 271 7.25 -4.03 7.28
CA GLY A 271 5.97 -3.32 7.55
C GLY A 271 4.74 -4.25 7.84
N GLU A 272 3.47 -3.94 7.81
CA GLU A 272 2.29 -4.35 8.63
C GLU A 272 1.00 -5.02 8.04
N ALA A 273 -0.02 -5.60 8.84
CA ALA A 273 -1.16 -6.49 8.43
C ALA A 273 -2.57 -6.38 9.12
N VAL A 274 -3.76 -6.88 8.63
CA VAL A 274 -5.18 -6.81 9.17
C VAL A 274 -6.22 -7.86 8.69
N ALA A 275 -7.40 -8.07 9.41
CA ALA A 275 -8.47 -9.05 9.18
C ALA A 275 -9.95 -8.59 9.28
N PRO A 276 -11.01 -9.33 8.81
CA PRO A 276 -12.43 -8.89 8.71
C PRO A 276 -13.53 -9.53 9.60
N MET A 277 -14.71 -8.87 9.71
CA MET A 277 -16.03 -9.32 10.23
C MET A 277 -17.25 -8.45 9.86
N GLU A 278 -18.50 -8.94 9.88
CA GLU A 278 -19.70 -8.26 9.34
C GLU A 278 -20.81 -7.93 10.36
N LEU A 279 -21.50 -6.73 10.21
CA LEU A 279 -22.75 -6.31 10.84
C LEU A 279 -23.62 -5.51 9.87
N SER A 280 -24.93 -5.79 9.73
CA SER A 280 -25.81 -5.11 8.77
C SER A 280 -27.04 -4.40 9.35
N SER A 281 -27.60 -3.38 8.65
CA SER A 281 -28.79 -2.64 9.09
C SER A 281 -29.74 -2.20 7.96
N THR A 282 -31.06 -2.10 8.24
CA THR A 282 -32.10 -1.66 7.30
C THR A 282 -32.65 -0.27 7.64
N ARG A 283 -32.55 0.70 6.72
CA ARG A 283 -33.17 2.04 6.64
C ARG A 283 -33.43 2.86 7.94
N PRO A 284 -32.47 3.18 8.79
CA PRO A 284 -32.62 4.21 9.81
C PRO A 284 -32.51 5.63 9.21
N SER A 285 -32.90 6.67 9.99
CA SER A 285 -32.51 8.04 9.63
C SER A 285 -30.97 8.18 9.58
N LYS A 286 -30.45 9.15 8.82
CA LYS A 286 -28.99 9.42 8.79
C LYS A 286 -28.43 9.57 10.22
N HIS A 287 -29.10 10.35 11.05
CA HIS A 287 -28.63 10.65 12.40
C HIS A 287 -28.57 9.38 13.27
N SER A 288 -29.62 8.57 13.26
CA SER A 288 -29.65 7.29 14.01
C SER A 288 -28.58 6.31 13.53
N PHE A 289 -28.28 6.28 12.21
CA PHE A 289 -27.25 5.44 11.66
C PHE A 289 -25.85 5.90 12.11
N LEU A 290 -25.54 7.19 12.01
CA LEU A 290 -24.22 7.71 12.42
C LEU A 290 -24.00 7.58 13.94
N ASP A 291 -25.06 7.71 14.74
CA ASP A 291 -25.02 7.39 16.17
C ASP A 291 -24.71 5.90 16.41
N ALA A 292 -25.28 5.01 15.60
CA ALA A 292 -25.01 3.58 15.69
C ALA A 292 -23.56 3.26 15.30
N VAL A 293 -23.06 3.85 14.22
CA VAL A 293 -21.65 3.73 13.82
C VAL A 293 -20.72 4.19 14.93
N ALA A 294 -20.97 5.37 15.52
CA ALA A 294 -20.15 5.86 16.62
C ALA A 294 -20.21 4.95 17.86
N THR A 295 -21.39 4.42 18.18
CA THR A 295 -21.55 3.44 19.27
C THR A 295 -20.81 2.14 18.97
N TRP A 296 -20.79 1.72 17.72
CA TRP A 296 -20.02 0.55 17.29
C TRP A 296 -18.51 0.77 17.51
N TYR A 297 -17.94 1.93 17.15
CA TYR A 297 -16.53 2.23 17.45
C TYR A 297 -16.21 2.12 18.95
N GLU A 298 -17.15 2.53 19.82
CA GLU A 298 -16.99 2.40 21.28
C GLU A 298 -16.96 0.94 21.75
N THR A 299 -17.35 -0.03 20.91
CA THR A 299 -17.27 -1.47 21.23
C THR A 299 -15.95 -2.11 20.80
N THR A 300 -15.17 -1.47 19.97
CA THR A 300 -13.95 -2.07 19.40
C THR A 300 -12.91 -2.49 20.44
N PRO A 301 -12.69 -1.76 21.57
CA PRO A 301 -11.84 -2.26 22.65
C PRO A 301 -12.36 -3.59 23.26
N MET A 302 -13.69 -3.74 23.41
CA MET A 302 -14.28 -4.96 23.95
C MET A 302 -14.10 -6.17 23.03
N ILE A 303 -14.15 -5.95 21.71
CA ILE A 303 -13.86 -6.97 20.69
C ILE A 303 -12.42 -7.47 20.82
N LEU A 304 -11.48 -6.55 20.99
CA LEU A 304 -10.06 -6.88 21.15
C LEU A 304 -9.75 -7.54 22.50
N GLU A 305 -10.44 -7.14 23.58
CA GLU A 305 -10.38 -7.80 24.90
C GLU A 305 -10.93 -9.23 24.85
N ALA A 306 -11.91 -9.49 23.97
CA ALA A 306 -12.42 -10.82 23.67
C ALA A 306 -11.46 -11.69 22.82
N ASN A 307 -10.24 -11.22 22.55
CA ASN A 307 -9.25 -11.86 21.67
C ASN A 307 -9.78 -12.11 20.24
N LEU A 308 -10.56 -11.17 19.72
CA LEU A 308 -11.05 -11.18 18.36
C LEU A 308 -10.46 -10.00 17.58
N GLY A 309 -10.13 -10.23 16.34
CA GLY A 309 -9.65 -9.21 15.42
C GLY A 309 -10.43 -9.23 14.11
N GLY A 310 -10.49 -8.09 13.41
CA GLY A 310 -11.23 -8.06 12.19
C GLY A 310 -11.45 -6.72 11.53
N TYR A 311 -12.33 -6.67 10.51
CA TYR A 311 -12.72 -5.46 9.80
C TYR A 311 -14.17 -5.08 9.99
N ALA A 312 -14.43 -3.80 9.74
CA ALA A 312 -15.75 -3.30 9.44
C ALA A 312 -15.72 -2.41 8.20
N GLY A 313 -16.87 -2.34 7.52
CA GLY A 313 -17.11 -1.38 6.46
C GLY A 313 -18.40 -0.65 6.67
N TRP A 314 -18.45 0.66 6.41
CA TRP A 314 -19.70 1.40 6.45
C TRP A 314 -19.76 2.54 5.45
N ALA A 315 -20.98 2.86 4.99
CA ALA A 315 -21.27 4.04 4.19
C ALA A 315 -22.63 4.62 4.61
N ALA A 316 -22.73 5.95 4.56
CA ALA A 316 -23.91 6.68 5.06
C ALA A 316 -24.96 6.93 3.98
N TRP A 317 -24.66 6.76 2.70
CA TRP A 317 -25.51 7.14 1.59
C TRP A 317 -25.78 5.99 0.63
N ASP A 318 -27.01 5.95 0.10
CA ASP A 318 -27.45 4.92 -0.84
C ASP A 318 -26.64 5.04 -2.15
N GLY A 319 -26.03 3.96 -2.58
CA GLY A 319 -25.25 3.90 -3.82
C GLY A 319 -23.73 4.07 -3.66
N ASP A 320 -23.25 4.44 -2.49
CA ASP A 320 -21.85 4.77 -2.25
C ASP A 320 -21.00 3.58 -1.77
N THR A 321 -21.52 2.34 -1.81
CA THR A 321 -20.79 1.17 -1.30
C THR A 321 -20.38 0.18 -2.37
N LEU A 322 -19.16 -0.35 -2.25
CA LEU A 322 -18.70 -1.54 -2.96
C LEU A 322 -19.49 -2.81 -2.56
N LEU A 323 -20.16 -2.80 -1.40
CA LEU A 323 -20.70 -3.99 -0.75
C LEU A 323 -22.20 -4.21 -0.98
N ALA A 324 -23.02 -3.17 -1.15
CA ALA A 324 -24.44 -3.31 -1.56
C ALA A 324 -25.08 -1.97 -1.94
N PRO A 325 -25.73 -1.84 -3.11
CA PRO A 325 -26.45 -0.64 -3.49
C PRO A 325 -27.74 -0.48 -2.67
N LYS A 326 -28.02 0.74 -2.19
CA LYS A 326 -29.30 1.23 -1.62
C LYS A 326 -29.59 1.02 -0.14
N VAL A 327 -28.61 0.67 0.71
CA VAL A 327 -28.85 0.53 2.16
C VAL A 327 -27.73 1.20 2.95
N ARG A 328 -28.04 2.00 3.98
CA ARG A 328 -27.05 2.42 4.97
C ARG A 328 -26.65 1.19 5.76
N ARG A 329 -25.39 0.82 5.67
CA ARG A 329 -24.91 -0.44 6.17
C ARG A 329 -23.61 -0.24 6.93
N LEU A 330 -23.49 -0.89 8.08
CA LEU A 330 -22.24 -1.19 8.72
C LEU A 330 -22.13 -2.70 8.77
N GLU A 331 -21.12 -3.23 8.16
CA GLU A 331 -20.80 -4.65 8.16
C GLU A 331 -19.47 -4.84 8.86
N SER A 332 -19.37 -5.89 9.67
CA SER A 332 -18.12 -6.22 10.33
C SER A 332 -17.97 -7.72 10.49
N ALA A 333 -16.75 -8.30 10.29
CA ALA A 333 -16.41 -9.71 10.44
C ALA A 333 -15.19 -9.86 11.37
N PHE A 334 -15.28 -10.57 12.53
CA PHE A 334 -14.22 -10.79 13.52
C PHE A 334 -13.99 -12.26 13.76
N GLY A 335 -12.76 -12.69 13.76
CA GLY A 335 -12.36 -14.07 13.96
C GLY A 335 -11.43 -14.26 15.15
N GLY A 336 -11.34 -15.49 15.61
CA GLY A 336 -10.34 -15.95 16.58
C GLY A 336 -9.94 -17.37 16.23
N PHE A 337 -8.65 -17.66 16.32
CA PHE A 337 -8.10 -18.98 16.00
C PHE A 337 -8.31 -19.95 17.16
N ASN A 338 -8.49 -21.25 16.85
CA ASN A 338 -8.66 -22.33 17.82
C ASN A 338 -9.78 -22.08 18.85
N ARG A 339 -10.88 -21.46 18.42
CA ARG A 339 -12.03 -21.15 19.26
C ARG A 339 -13.31 -21.77 18.71
N SER A 340 -14.18 -22.24 19.59
CA SER A 340 -15.50 -22.73 19.18
C SER A 340 -16.47 -21.57 18.89
N VAL A 341 -17.53 -21.87 18.14
CA VAL A 341 -18.62 -20.92 17.88
C VAL A 341 -19.23 -20.43 19.20
N ASP A 342 -19.47 -21.33 20.14
CA ASP A 342 -20.07 -21.01 21.45
C ASP A 342 -19.18 -20.05 22.26
N ASP A 343 -17.87 -20.29 22.26
CA ASP A 343 -16.89 -19.44 22.95
C ASP A 343 -16.83 -18.02 22.32
N ILE A 344 -16.86 -17.92 21.00
CA ILE A 344 -16.92 -16.61 20.31
C ILE A 344 -18.25 -15.92 20.59
N GLN A 345 -19.37 -16.64 20.58
CA GLN A 345 -20.68 -16.10 20.89
C GLN A 345 -20.77 -15.56 22.33
N GLU A 346 -20.24 -16.30 23.30
CA GLU A 346 -20.16 -15.86 24.70
C GLU A 346 -19.28 -14.60 24.84
N SER A 347 -18.13 -14.58 24.19
CA SER A 347 -17.20 -13.45 24.19
C SER A 347 -17.77 -12.19 23.54
N MET A 348 -18.63 -12.34 22.51
CA MET A 348 -19.28 -11.24 21.81
C MET A 348 -20.59 -10.78 22.49
N ALA A 349 -21.13 -11.51 23.45
CA ALA A 349 -22.39 -11.16 24.13
C ALA A 349 -22.37 -9.73 24.72
N PRO A 350 -21.31 -9.23 25.37
CA PRO A 350 -21.24 -7.85 25.86
C PRO A 350 -21.31 -6.80 24.75
N VAL A 351 -20.69 -7.06 23.59
CA VAL A 351 -20.71 -6.19 22.41
C VAL A 351 -22.13 -6.10 21.85
N VAL A 352 -22.79 -7.25 21.66
CA VAL A 352 -24.17 -7.33 21.19
C VAL A 352 -25.12 -6.63 22.17
N ALA A 353 -24.95 -6.83 23.49
CA ALA A 353 -25.76 -6.17 24.52
C ALA A 353 -25.60 -4.63 24.49
N LYS A 354 -24.39 -4.11 24.23
CA LYS A 354 -24.14 -2.66 24.09
C LYS A 354 -24.81 -2.08 22.85
N LEU A 355 -24.91 -2.85 21.77
CA LEU A 355 -25.53 -2.42 20.51
C LEU A 355 -27.04 -2.62 20.47
N ALA A 356 -27.58 -3.59 21.21
CA ALA A 356 -29.01 -3.96 21.20
C ALA A 356 -30.00 -2.79 21.40
N PRO A 357 -29.74 -1.75 22.24
CA PRO A 357 -30.62 -0.59 22.37
C PRO A 357 -30.84 0.19 21.08
N LEU A 358 -29.93 0.06 20.09
CA LEU A 358 -30.04 0.73 18.79
C LEU A 358 -31.19 0.17 17.94
N ASN A 359 -31.69 -1.04 18.22
CA ASN A 359 -32.87 -1.60 17.57
C ASN A 359 -34.12 -0.69 17.77
N SER A 360 -34.28 -0.10 18.95
CA SER A 360 -35.36 0.84 19.23
C SER A 360 -35.26 2.16 18.44
N LYS A 361 -34.07 2.45 17.85
CA LYS A 361 -33.79 3.61 17.00
C LYS A 361 -33.87 3.29 15.49
N GLY A 362 -34.47 2.14 15.15
CA GLY A 362 -34.67 1.72 13.76
C GLY A 362 -33.43 1.06 13.10
N MET A 363 -32.46 0.64 13.91
CA MET A 363 -31.38 -0.24 13.46
C MET A 363 -31.86 -1.69 13.54
N ASN A 364 -31.27 -2.56 12.70
CA ASN A 364 -31.41 -4.01 12.83
C ASN A 364 -30.02 -4.57 13.13
N ILE A 365 -29.82 -5.01 14.37
CA ILE A 365 -28.56 -5.60 14.81
C ILE A 365 -28.67 -7.11 14.68
N MET A 366 -27.88 -7.69 13.80
CA MET A 366 -27.77 -9.13 13.62
C MET A 366 -26.32 -9.55 13.88
N ALA A 367 -26.16 -10.65 14.58
CA ALA A 367 -24.88 -11.33 14.73
C ALA A 367 -25.07 -12.78 14.26
N GLU A 368 -24.22 -13.20 13.36
CA GLU A 368 -24.13 -14.57 12.89
C GLU A 368 -22.77 -15.14 13.29
N TYR A 369 -22.71 -16.41 13.61
CA TYR A 369 -21.50 -17.08 14.05
C TYR A 369 -21.28 -18.31 13.19
N ILE A 370 -20.15 -18.32 12.45
CA ILE A 370 -19.83 -19.33 11.46
C ILE A 370 -18.50 -19.99 11.81
N ALA A 371 -18.46 -21.32 11.81
CA ALA A 371 -17.22 -22.08 11.91
C ALA A 371 -16.63 -22.34 10.54
N PHE A 372 -15.35 -22.09 10.39
CA PHE A 372 -14.58 -22.48 9.21
C PHE A 372 -13.62 -23.61 9.59
N PRO A 373 -13.43 -24.62 8.73
CA PRO A 373 -12.56 -25.76 9.04
C PRO A 373 -11.07 -25.35 9.10
N ASP A 374 -10.70 -24.30 8.38
CA ASP A 374 -9.34 -23.77 8.29
C ASP A 374 -9.33 -22.31 7.81
N TYR A 375 -8.16 -21.68 7.88
CA TYR A 375 -7.97 -20.28 7.48
C TYR A 375 -8.16 -20.04 5.99
N PHE A 376 -7.78 -20.98 5.15
CA PHE A 376 -7.93 -20.84 3.68
C PHE A 376 -9.40 -20.82 3.27
N THR A 377 -10.23 -21.71 3.83
CA THR A 377 -11.68 -21.72 3.61
C THR A 377 -12.32 -20.41 4.06
N TYR A 378 -11.96 -19.93 5.24
CA TYR A 378 -12.40 -18.62 5.73
C TYR A 378 -12.00 -17.49 4.76
N PHE A 379 -10.74 -17.43 4.36
CA PHE A 379 -10.24 -16.42 3.43
C PHE A 379 -10.99 -16.47 2.09
N HIS A 380 -11.16 -17.66 1.52
CA HIS A 380 -11.83 -17.85 0.25
C HIS A 380 -13.31 -17.43 0.30
N ASP A 381 -14.05 -17.83 1.33
CA ASP A 381 -15.48 -17.60 1.42
C ASP A 381 -15.83 -16.15 1.82
N VAL A 382 -14.99 -15.52 2.65
CA VAL A 382 -15.23 -14.15 3.13
C VAL A 382 -14.58 -13.10 2.23
N HIS A 383 -13.45 -13.40 1.57
CA HIS A 383 -12.62 -12.41 0.87
C HIS A 383 -12.45 -12.62 -0.64
N ALA A 384 -12.92 -13.72 -1.21
CA ALA A 384 -12.70 -14.07 -2.62
C ALA A 384 -13.12 -13.00 -3.66
N ASN A 385 -13.98 -12.07 -3.27
CA ASN A 385 -14.49 -10.99 -4.11
C ASN A 385 -13.87 -9.61 -3.81
N SER A 386 -12.75 -9.58 -3.12
CA SER A 386 -12.13 -8.32 -2.73
C SER A 386 -11.44 -7.61 -3.91
N MET A 387 -11.33 -6.31 -3.76
CA MET A 387 -10.90 -5.25 -4.69
C MET A 387 -10.03 -5.66 -5.89
N ASN A 388 -10.38 -5.14 -7.04
CA ASN A 388 -9.66 -5.31 -8.30
C ASN A 388 -8.70 -4.13 -8.56
N VAL A 389 -7.62 -4.36 -9.32
CA VAL A 389 -6.74 -3.30 -9.84
C VAL A 389 -7.48 -2.45 -10.89
N GLY A 390 -7.11 -1.20 -11.02
CA GLY A 390 -7.65 -0.28 -12.02
C GLY A 390 -8.80 0.57 -11.51
N GLN A 391 -8.83 0.89 -10.22
CA GLN A 391 -9.85 1.74 -9.62
C GLN A 391 -9.47 3.21 -9.63
N SER A 392 -10.45 4.07 -9.93
CA SER A 392 -10.36 5.53 -9.78
C SER A 392 -10.74 5.92 -8.35
N ILE A 393 -9.76 5.99 -7.45
CA ILE A 393 -9.98 6.11 -6.01
C ILE A 393 -8.90 6.95 -5.34
N ILE A 394 -9.26 7.62 -4.26
CA ILE A 394 -8.32 8.20 -3.29
C ILE A 394 -8.77 7.84 -1.87
N MET A 395 -7.82 7.65 -0.98
CA MET A 395 -8.09 7.31 0.40
C MET A 395 -7.13 8.00 1.36
N THR A 396 -7.48 7.97 2.63
CA THR A 396 -6.60 8.33 3.75
C THR A 396 -6.93 7.41 4.92
N SER A 397 -5.97 7.15 5.78
CA SER A 397 -6.21 6.38 7.00
C SER A 397 -5.62 7.07 8.22
N ARG A 398 -6.05 6.64 9.41
CA ARG A 398 -5.50 7.10 10.68
C ARG A 398 -5.61 6.00 11.72
N PHE A 399 -4.54 5.83 12.45
CA PHE A 399 -4.53 4.92 13.61
C PHE A 399 -5.25 5.53 14.80
N LEU A 400 -6.09 4.73 15.47
CA LEU A 400 -6.82 5.13 16.67
C LEU A 400 -6.40 4.24 17.84
N ARG A 401 -6.09 4.88 18.97
CA ARG A 401 -5.85 4.23 20.26
C ARG A 401 -7.14 4.13 21.06
N SER A 402 -7.12 3.41 22.16
CA SER A 402 -8.28 3.30 23.08
C SER A 402 -8.83 4.67 23.53
N THR A 403 -7.95 5.65 23.76
CA THR A 403 -8.35 7.00 24.20
C THR A 403 -9.24 7.73 23.20
N GLN A 404 -9.04 7.55 21.89
CA GLN A 404 -9.89 8.14 20.86
C GLN A 404 -11.24 7.40 20.76
N LEU A 405 -11.25 6.09 20.97
CA LEU A 405 -12.43 5.25 20.84
C LEU A 405 -13.46 5.43 21.99
N ILE A 406 -13.02 5.93 23.14
CA ILE A 406 -13.90 6.27 24.28
C ILE A 406 -14.32 7.73 24.32
N ASN A 407 -13.78 8.60 23.48
CA ASN A 407 -14.18 10.01 23.39
C ASN A 407 -15.40 10.17 22.48
N SER A 408 -16.59 9.88 23.02
CA SER A 408 -17.85 9.85 22.26
C SER A 408 -18.13 11.13 21.45
N THR A 409 -17.77 12.31 21.95
CA THR A 409 -18.04 13.59 21.25
C THR A 409 -17.16 13.74 20.03
N ALA A 410 -15.83 13.61 20.17
CA ALA A 410 -14.90 13.72 19.06
C ALA A 410 -15.10 12.59 18.04
N LEU A 411 -15.39 11.39 18.50
CA LEU A 411 -15.69 10.24 17.64
C LEU A 411 -16.94 10.47 16.79
N ARG A 412 -18.06 10.96 17.38
CA ARG A 412 -19.28 11.33 16.62
C ARG A 412 -19.02 12.44 15.62
N GLN A 413 -18.21 13.41 15.96
CA GLN A 413 -17.81 14.47 15.03
C GLN A 413 -17.04 13.89 13.84
N MET A 414 -16.06 13.03 14.07
CA MET A 414 -15.31 12.35 13.02
C MET A 414 -16.25 11.52 12.12
N VAL A 415 -17.12 10.68 12.69
CA VAL A 415 -18.11 9.88 11.95
C VAL A 415 -19.01 10.75 11.07
N ASN A 416 -19.50 11.89 11.59
CA ASN A 416 -20.31 12.83 10.81
C ASN A 416 -19.57 13.44 9.61
N VAL A 417 -18.30 13.79 9.78
CA VAL A 417 -17.47 14.39 8.71
C VAL A 417 -17.10 13.33 7.67
N THR A 418 -16.68 12.15 8.10
CA THR A 418 -16.25 11.07 7.20
C THR A 418 -17.41 10.47 6.41
N ALA A 419 -18.62 10.47 6.97
CA ALA A 419 -19.86 10.09 6.27
C ALA A 419 -20.12 10.92 5.01
N GLY A 420 -19.68 12.16 4.95
CA GLY A 420 -19.83 13.03 3.78
C GLY A 420 -21.26 13.42 3.45
N LEU A 421 -21.50 13.77 2.18
CA LEU A 421 -22.78 14.19 1.60
C LEU A 421 -23.27 13.17 0.56
N PRO A 422 -24.58 13.16 0.24
CA PRO A 422 -25.12 12.32 -0.83
C PRO A 422 -24.37 12.52 -2.16
N GLY A 423 -24.07 11.43 -2.86
CA GLY A 423 -23.38 11.46 -4.16
C GLY A 423 -21.88 11.70 -4.09
N GLN A 424 -21.28 11.72 -2.90
CA GLN A 424 -19.82 11.83 -2.75
C GLN A 424 -19.09 10.50 -2.90
N ASN A 425 -19.80 9.37 -2.99
CA ASN A 425 -19.23 8.02 -3.06
C ASN A 425 -18.15 7.80 -1.98
N ALA A 426 -18.47 8.17 -0.73
CA ALA A 426 -17.56 8.05 0.40
C ALA A 426 -17.91 6.79 1.22
N PHE A 427 -16.88 6.02 1.55
CA PHE A 427 -17.01 4.85 2.42
C PHE A 427 -15.83 4.77 3.39
N THR A 428 -16.03 4.02 4.46
CA THR A 428 -15.01 3.81 5.49
C THR A 428 -14.78 2.31 5.67
N VAL A 429 -13.52 1.93 5.76
CA VAL A 429 -13.09 0.59 6.18
C VAL A 429 -12.33 0.74 7.49
N VAL A 430 -12.61 -0.13 8.43
CA VAL A 430 -12.06 -0.07 9.79
C VAL A 430 -11.41 -1.41 10.13
N GLY A 431 -10.10 -1.42 10.23
CA GLY A 431 -9.37 -2.56 10.76
C GLY A 431 -9.33 -2.52 12.29
N VAL A 432 -9.91 -3.54 12.95
CA VAL A 432 -9.94 -3.68 14.41
C VAL A 432 -9.03 -4.83 14.80
N ASN A 433 -7.73 -4.56 14.96
CA ASN A 433 -6.72 -5.63 14.98
C ASN A 433 -5.55 -5.36 15.94
N GLY A 434 -5.55 -4.24 16.61
CA GLY A 434 -4.50 -3.88 17.55
C GLY A 434 -4.46 -4.77 18.79
N GLY A 435 -3.48 -4.57 19.65
CA GLY A 435 -3.23 -5.39 20.84
C GLY A 435 -2.67 -6.77 20.50
N GLY A 436 -2.68 -7.72 21.45
CA GLY A 436 -2.15 -9.08 21.26
C GLY A 436 -0.71 -9.09 20.73
N ALA A 437 -0.42 -9.94 19.78
CA ALA A 437 0.91 -10.04 19.15
C ALA A 437 1.35 -8.76 18.42
N VAL A 438 0.41 -7.91 18.00
CA VAL A 438 0.71 -6.61 17.36
C VAL A 438 1.33 -5.64 18.35
N ALA A 439 0.97 -5.71 19.64
CA ALA A 439 1.53 -4.86 20.69
C ALA A 439 2.95 -5.28 21.12
N LEU A 440 3.44 -6.43 20.64
CA LEU A 440 4.80 -6.88 20.95
C LEU A 440 5.83 -5.92 20.36
N ASP A 441 6.83 -5.59 21.15
CA ASP A 441 8.01 -4.87 20.66
C ASP A 441 8.89 -5.84 19.87
N VAL A 442 8.75 -5.81 18.55
CA VAL A 442 9.59 -6.63 17.67
C VAL A 442 10.82 -5.81 17.31
N PRO A 443 12.00 -6.21 17.77
CA PRO A 443 13.23 -5.47 17.50
C PRO A 443 13.54 -5.44 16.00
N ASN A 444 14.25 -4.41 15.57
CA ASN A 444 14.76 -4.29 14.22
C ASN A 444 13.66 -4.13 13.13
N THR A 445 12.65 -3.30 13.39
CA THR A 445 11.69 -2.81 12.40
C THR A 445 11.71 -1.28 12.34
N THR A 446 11.48 -0.71 11.17
CA THR A 446 11.33 0.74 11.00
C THR A 446 9.90 1.15 10.65
N ILE A 447 8.93 0.33 10.98
CA ILE A 447 7.52 0.71 10.91
C ILE A 447 7.24 1.91 11.82
N ASN A 448 6.21 2.67 11.51
CA ASN A 448 5.76 3.73 12.40
C ASN A 448 5.36 3.12 13.76
N PRO A 449 5.99 3.49 14.88
CA PRO A 449 5.74 2.86 16.18
C PRO A 449 4.29 2.99 16.68
N VAL A 450 3.51 3.89 16.12
CA VAL A 450 2.09 4.08 16.47
C VAL A 450 1.27 2.80 16.28
N TRP A 451 1.67 1.94 15.39
CA TRP A 451 1.01 0.66 15.15
C TRP A 451 0.99 -0.25 16.40
N ARG A 452 2.08 -0.31 17.13
CA ARG A 452 2.18 -1.11 18.35
C ARG A 452 1.29 -0.60 19.49
N GLN A 453 0.76 0.62 19.35
CA GLN A 453 -0.02 1.32 20.36
C GLN A 453 -1.49 1.50 19.96
N SER A 454 -1.83 1.20 18.71
CA SER A 454 -3.16 1.45 18.14
C SER A 454 -4.03 0.20 18.18
N LEU A 455 -5.33 0.40 18.33
CA LEU A 455 -6.33 -0.66 18.32
C LEU A 455 -7.00 -0.76 16.95
N VAL A 456 -7.09 0.37 16.24
CA VAL A 456 -7.86 0.50 15.01
C VAL A 456 -7.04 1.23 13.96
N ASN A 457 -7.07 0.74 12.71
CA ASN A 457 -6.75 1.50 11.51
C ASN A 457 -8.05 1.94 10.85
N ASN A 458 -8.31 3.23 10.78
CA ASN A 458 -9.52 3.78 10.19
C ASN A 458 -9.22 4.40 8.82
N LEU A 459 -9.65 3.73 7.76
CA LEU A 459 -9.50 4.17 6.38
C LEU A 459 -10.79 4.83 5.91
N VAL A 460 -10.67 5.96 5.23
CA VAL A 460 -11.77 6.63 4.54
C VAL A 460 -11.39 6.83 3.07
N ALA A 461 -12.25 6.41 2.16
CA ALA A 461 -12.02 6.50 0.73
C ALA A 461 -13.15 7.21 -0.01
N ARG A 462 -12.81 7.73 -1.17
CA ARG A 462 -13.75 8.19 -2.20
C ARG A 462 -13.32 7.67 -3.56
N ASN A 463 -14.28 7.19 -4.32
CA ASN A 463 -14.11 6.85 -5.72
C ASN A 463 -14.90 7.82 -6.61
N TRP A 464 -14.60 7.79 -7.89
CA TRP A 464 -15.29 8.56 -8.92
C TRP A 464 -15.40 7.74 -10.21
N PRO A 465 -16.38 8.06 -11.09
CA PRO A 465 -16.44 7.44 -12.41
C PRO A 465 -15.16 7.69 -13.21
N ASP A 466 -14.68 6.71 -13.95
CA ASP A 466 -13.46 6.84 -14.78
C ASP A 466 -13.53 8.01 -15.77
N THR A 467 -14.74 8.39 -16.17
CA THR A 467 -15.00 9.53 -17.05
C THR A 467 -15.25 10.85 -16.31
N ALA A 468 -15.03 10.90 -14.99
CA ALA A 468 -15.28 12.11 -14.20
C ALA A 468 -14.41 13.28 -14.68
N PRO A 469 -14.98 14.49 -14.78
CA PRO A 469 -14.20 15.66 -15.15
C PRO A 469 -13.19 16.02 -14.06
N TYR A 470 -12.07 16.61 -14.47
CA TYR A 470 -10.96 16.97 -13.56
C TYR A 470 -11.40 17.71 -12.30
N LEU A 471 -12.38 18.61 -12.38
CA LEU A 471 -12.87 19.36 -11.21
C LEU A 471 -13.57 18.45 -10.18
N GLU A 472 -14.26 17.40 -10.63
CA GLU A 472 -14.90 16.42 -9.76
C GLU A 472 -13.84 15.57 -9.05
N VAL A 473 -12.85 15.08 -9.80
CA VAL A 473 -11.72 14.34 -9.23
C VAL A 473 -10.95 15.19 -8.22
N LYS A 474 -10.65 16.45 -8.59
CA LYS A 474 -10.00 17.39 -7.66
C LYS A 474 -10.81 17.62 -6.40
N ALA A 475 -12.13 17.77 -6.52
CA ALA A 475 -13.01 17.95 -5.36
C ALA A 475 -13.02 16.71 -4.45
N ALA A 476 -12.97 15.50 -5.02
CA ALA A 476 -12.82 14.27 -4.23
C ALA A 476 -11.47 14.21 -3.51
N GLN A 477 -10.40 14.59 -4.18
CA GLN A 477 -9.05 14.64 -3.61
C GLN A 477 -8.94 15.68 -2.48
N ASP A 478 -9.49 16.87 -2.69
CA ASP A 478 -9.48 17.94 -1.68
C ASP A 478 -10.34 17.56 -0.46
N ASP A 479 -11.48 16.91 -0.65
CA ASP A 479 -12.35 16.42 0.43
C ASP A 479 -11.64 15.35 1.28
N ILE A 480 -11.00 14.37 0.65
CA ILE A 480 -10.20 13.36 1.39
C ILE A 480 -9.04 14.02 2.13
N THR A 481 -8.34 14.96 1.51
CA THR A 481 -7.13 15.58 2.10
C THR A 481 -7.48 16.55 3.22
N TYR A 482 -8.35 17.53 2.94
CA TYR A 482 -8.51 18.71 3.81
C TYR A 482 -9.77 18.67 4.67
N VAL A 483 -10.69 17.73 4.41
CA VAL A 483 -11.92 17.58 5.20
C VAL A 483 -11.90 16.30 6.01
N LYS A 484 -11.88 15.14 5.34
CA LYS A 484 -11.94 13.84 6.02
C LYS A 484 -10.62 13.49 6.72
N GLY A 485 -9.49 13.67 6.04
CA GLY A 485 -8.17 13.46 6.62
C GLY A 485 -7.91 14.40 7.80
N ALA A 486 -8.23 15.68 7.65
CA ALA A 486 -8.11 16.64 8.76
C ALA A 486 -9.00 16.28 9.95
N SER A 487 -10.19 15.71 9.72
CA SER A 487 -11.06 15.25 10.81
C SER A 487 -10.48 14.05 11.55
N LEU A 488 -9.87 13.11 10.83
CA LEU A 488 -9.15 11.98 11.43
C LEU A 488 -7.92 12.45 12.23
N GLU A 489 -7.15 13.38 11.68
CA GLU A 489 -5.99 13.96 12.36
C GLU A 489 -6.41 14.75 13.62
N SER A 490 -7.52 15.48 13.57
CA SER A 490 -8.06 16.18 14.74
C SER A 490 -8.50 15.23 15.85
N LEU A 491 -9.04 14.05 15.51
CA LEU A 491 -9.40 13.02 16.49
C LEU A 491 -8.15 12.38 17.13
N ALA A 492 -7.10 12.17 16.35
CA ALA A 492 -5.92 11.41 16.77
C ALA A 492 -4.61 12.10 16.30
N PRO A 493 -4.30 13.32 16.80
CA PRO A 493 -3.18 14.12 16.29
C PRO A 493 -1.80 13.51 16.56
N ASP A 494 -1.68 12.71 17.60
CA ASP A 494 -0.46 12.06 18.08
C ASP A 494 -0.25 10.64 17.52
N THR A 495 -0.99 10.28 16.47
CA THR A 495 -0.89 9.01 15.78
C THR A 495 -0.36 9.18 14.36
N GLY A 496 -0.52 8.19 13.51
CA GLY A 496 -0.03 8.18 12.13
C GLY A 496 -0.99 7.51 11.18
N THR A 497 -0.49 7.26 9.98
CA THR A 497 -1.25 6.71 8.85
C THR A 497 -0.53 5.48 8.32
N TYR A 498 -1.27 4.47 7.91
CA TYR A 498 -0.73 3.31 7.20
C TYR A 498 -0.37 3.69 5.76
N ILE A 499 0.90 3.54 5.37
CA ILE A 499 1.40 4.06 4.10
C ILE A 499 0.72 3.42 2.88
N ASN A 500 0.35 2.15 2.91
CA ASN A 500 -0.32 1.51 1.77
C ASN A 500 -1.80 1.91 1.62
N GLU A 501 -2.39 2.54 2.65
CA GLU A 501 -3.76 3.04 2.68
C GLU A 501 -3.79 4.54 3.00
N ALA A 502 -2.84 5.27 2.46
CA ALA A 502 -2.60 6.66 2.76
C ALA A 502 -3.03 7.60 1.61
N ASN A 503 -2.94 8.89 1.87
CA ASN A 503 -3.20 9.93 0.90
C ASN A 503 -1.88 10.46 0.32
N TYR A 504 -1.69 10.34 -0.99
CA TYR A 504 -0.50 10.87 -1.66
C TYR A 504 -0.37 12.40 -1.60
N LYS A 505 -1.46 13.10 -1.27
CA LYS A 505 -1.51 14.57 -1.06
C LYS A 505 -1.38 14.98 0.41
N ASP A 506 -1.14 14.06 1.33
CA ASP A 506 -0.95 14.40 2.75
C ASP A 506 0.22 15.38 2.90
N PRO A 507 0.00 16.62 3.34
CA PRO A 507 1.07 17.61 3.50
C PRO A 507 2.08 17.23 4.60
N ASN A 508 1.68 16.38 5.54
CA ASN A 508 2.47 15.94 6.68
C ASN A 508 2.96 14.48 6.54
N TYR A 509 2.96 13.92 5.31
CA TYR A 509 3.23 12.50 5.06
C TYR A 509 4.52 11.98 5.73
N LEU A 510 5.60 12.76 5.77
CA LEU A 510 6.85 12.32 6.39
C LEU A 510 6.71 12.04 7.89
N VAL A 511 5.83 12.75 8.57
CA VAL A 511 5.53 12.53 9.99
C VAL A 511 4.46 11.44 10.14
N ASN A 512 3.38 11.56 9.35
CA ASN A 512 2.23 10.67 9.47
C ASN A 512 2.54 9.22 9.08
N PHE A 513 3.36 9.00 8.03
CA PHE A 513 3.66 7.63 7.57
C PHE A 513 4.82 6.99 8.31
N TYR A 514 5.85 7.76 8.66
CA TYR A 514 7.12 7.21 9.18
C TYR A 514 7.36 7.49 10.67
N GLY A 515 6.65 8.44 11.27
CA GLY A 515 6.78 8.76 12.68
C GLY A 515 8.23 9.02 13.11
N THR A 516 8.63 8.44 14.23
CA THR A 516 9.98 8.59 14.81
C THR A 516 11.05 7.77 14.09
N THR A 517 10.70 6.85 13.18
CA THR A 517 11.69 6.04 12.44
C THR A 517 12.23 6.74 11.20
N ARG A 518 11.65 7.87 10.80
CA ARG A 518 12.05 8.66 9.65
C ARG A 518 13.56 8.94 9.57
N PRO A 519 14.26 9.43 10.60
CA PRO A 519 15.70 9.72 10.49
C PRO A 519 16.55 8.49 10.16
N THR A 520 16.19 7.33 10.72
CA THR A 520 16.84 6.05 10.43
C THR A 520 16.64 5.67 8.96
N LEU A 521 15.41 5.77 8.46
CA LEU A 521 15.09 5.48 7.07
C LEU A 521 15.79 6.43 6.08
N GLU A 522 15.89 7.72 6.41
CA GLU A 522 16.63 8.71 5.61
C GLU A 522 18.13 8.36 5.53
N ALA A 523 18.73 7.90 6.64
CA ALA A 523 20.13 7.46 6.68
C ALA A 523 20.34 6.20 5.83
N ILE A 524 19.46 5.21 5.94
CA ILE A 524 19.51 3.98 5.15
C ILE A 524 19.32 4.30 3.66
N LYS A 525 18.34 5.12 3.30
CA LYS A 525 18.13 5.59 1.92
C LYS A 525 19.38 6.22 1.34
N LYS A 526 20.02 7.11 2.09
CA LYS A 526 21.26 7.77 1.65
C LYS A 526 22.42 6.79 1.44
N ASN A 527 22.49 5.73 2.23
CA ASN A 527 23.53 4.70 2.13
C ASN A 527 23.34 3.80 0.89
N TYR A 528 22.10 3.33 0.66
CA TYR A 528 21.82 2.33 -0.37
C TYR A 528 21.40 2.92 -1.73
N ASP A 529 20.90 4.15 -1.75
CA ASP A 529 20.47 4.85 -2.96
C ASP A 529 20.85 6.35 -2.93
N PRO A 530 22.16 6.66 -2.88
CA PRO A 530 22.66 8.03 -2.72
C PRO A 530 22.30 8.97 -3.88
N ASN A 531 21.91 8.43 -5.02
CA ASN A 531 21.55 9.18 -6.24
C ASN A 531 20.04 9.29 -6.47
N ASP A 532 19.22 8.85 -5.53
CA ASP A 532 17.75 8.80 -5.65
C ASP A 532 17.27 8.15 -6.96
N LEU A 533 17.85 6.98 -7.31
CA LEU A 533 17.39 6.20 -8.44
C LEU A 533 15.96 5.72 -8.20
N PHE A 534 15.68 5.24 -6.99
CA PHE A 534 14.36 4.83 -6.55
C PHE A 534 13.60 6.02 -5.96
N TYR A 535 12.79 6.64 -6.78
CA TYR A 535 11.85 7.67 -6.37
C TYR A 535 10.42 7.11 -6.42
N CYS A 536 9.65 7.40 -5.40
CA CYS A 536 8.20 7.27 -5.42
C CYS A 536 7.56 8.42 -4.64
N VAL A 537 6.32 8.79 -5.00
CA VAL A 537 5.59 9.85 -4.31
C VAL A 537 5.39 9.47 -2.84
N THR A 538 5.55 10.42 -1.93
CA THR A 538 5.48 10.26 -0.47
C THR A 538 6.49 9.29 0.16
N CYS A 539 7.39 8.69 -0.61
CA CYS A 539 8.48 7.87 -0.09
C CYS A 539 9.56 8.74 0.59
N ILE A 540 10.41 8.11 1.39
CA ILE A 540 11.59 8.76 1.98
C ILE A 540 12.46 9.36 0.86
N GLY A 541 12.82 10.64 1.00
CA GLY A 541 13.59 11.40 0.00
C GLY A 541 12.73 12.10 -1.06
N SER A 542 11.42 11.80 -1.17
CA SER A 542 10.55 12.42 -2.17
C SER A 542 10.36 13.94 -1.96
N ASN A 543 10.54 14.42 -0.73
CA ASN A 543 10.48 15.84 -0.41
C ASN A 543 11.54 16.70 -1.11
N TYR A 544 12.62 16.10 -1.62
CA TYR A 544 13.66 16.77 -2.40
C TYR A 544 13.35 16.84 -3.90
N TRP A 545 12.22 16.30 -4.32
CA TRP A 545 11.81 16.22 -5.71
C TRP A 545 10.44 16.88 -5.93
N TYR A 546 10.18 17.29 -7.16
CA TYR A 546 8.84 17.69 -7.60
C TYR A 546 8.57 17.16 -9.00
N GLN A 547 7.34 16.70 -9.22
CA GLN A 547 6.84 16.28 -10.53
C GLN A 547 6.29 17.50 -11.26
N GLN A 548 6.80 17.81 -12.44
CA GLN A 548 6.18 18.78 -13.33
C GLN A 548 4.90 18.19 -13.93
N ALA A 549 3.86 19.02 -14.08
CA ALA A 549 2.64 18.58 -14.75
C ALA A 549 2.96 18.14 -16.19
N ASN A 550 2.69 16.89 -16.55
CA ASN A 550 3.06 16.28 -17.83
C ASN A 550 4.53 16.52 -18.22
N GLY A 551 5.42 16.40 -17.29
CA GLY A 551 6.84 16.70 -17.47
C GLY A 551 7.76 15.89 -16.56
N PRO A 552 9.07 16.19 -16.61
CA PRO A 552 10.07 15.43 -15.86
C PRO A 552 9.93 15.57 -14.35
N LEU A 553 10.47 14.59 -13.65
CA LEU A 553 10.72 14.63 -12.21
C LEU A 553 12.03 15.41 -11.98
N CYS A 554 11.96 16.53 -11.24
CA CYS A 554 13.11 17.41 -11.02
C CYS A 554 13.42 17.55 -9.52
N ARG A 555 14.71 17.75 -9.19
CA ARG A 555 15.10 18.15 -7.84
C ARG A 555 14.60 19.57 -7.54
N LYS A 556 14.19 19.78 -6.32
CA LYS A 556 13.95 21.13 -5.80
C LYS A 556 15.29 21.80 -5.56
N ASP A 557 15.42 23.05 -5.97
CA ASP A 557 16.57 23.85 -5.62
C ASP A 557 16.66 23.94 -4.09
N SER A 558 17.85 23.67 -3.54
CA SER A 558 18.14 23.68 -2.10
C SER A 558 18.17 25.09 -1.54
#